data_3f52cf240dc30620058e0ea180f9ecf6
#
_entry.id   3f52cf240dc30620058e0ea180f9ecf6
#
_cell.length_a   1.000
_cell.length_b   1.000
_cell.length_c   1.000
_cell.angle_alpha   90.00
_cell.angle_beta   90.00
_cell.angle_gamma   90.00
#
_symmetry.space_group_name_H-M   'P 1'
#
loop_
_entity.id
_entity.type
_entity.pdbx_description
1 polymer ?
#
loop_
_entity_poly.entity_id
_entity_poly.type
_entity_poly.pdbx_seq_one_letter_code
_entity_poly.pdbx_strand_id
1 'polypeptide(L)'
;MTNHRLPIFFLLMVSLLCGCQKKEQAFQYNVDKFYDLEILRYDVPEFDSLTVQQKSLIYCLSEAALWGRDILFDQNGRYNLRIRRACEALYLNYPYDKSAEEYAAFERYLKRVWFSNGIHHHYSEDKFLPEFSQEWFMTACEDAGVMYESAILPVMFDPAVMAKRMTAQDGVDLVACSAGNYYGEGVTQAEAEAWYAAHKDNSPEPLWIGLNSQLVKNANGEIEERVYKVGGLYGEALEKVVFWLKEALKYAENDAQRLAIEKMIAFNETGDLRLFNEYCIAWVKDLDSRVDYVNGFTETYTDPLGITGTWESMVNFKDLAATKRAQLISENAQWFEDHSTTDPKYKKEEVKGVSAKVITAAILAGDCYPATPIGINLPNANWIRKEYGSKSVTIDNLMHAYNEAAKGNGFNEEFMIDDEIRAIYEQYGAICGDLHTDLHECVGHGSGKLMPGVTKDALKEHASTIEEARADLFGLYY
;
A
#
# COMPACT_ATOMS: atom_id res chain seq x y z
N MET A 1 -36.55 51.58 53.87
CA MET A 1 -35.18 51.41 53.40
C MET A 1 -34.93 49.91 53.16
N THR A 2 -35.26 49.39 52.03
CA THR A 2 -35.13 47.98 51.68
C THR A 2 -34.12 47.86 50.55
N ASN A 3 -32.97 47.21 50.85
CA ASN A 3 -31.85 47.02 49.96
C ASN A 3 -32.16 45.97 48.90
N HIS A 4 -32.30 46.40 47.67
CA HIS A 4 -32.22 45.56 46.46
C HIS A 4 -30.75 45.43 46.02
N ARG A 5 -30.04 44.38 46.47
CA ARG A 5 -28.72 44.02 46.00
C ARG A 5 -28.61 42.50 45.78
N LEU A 6 -29.47 41.88 44.90
CA LEU A 6 -29.34 40.46 44.63
C LEU A 6 -29.79 40.01 43.25
N PRO A 7 -29.54 40.73 42.14
CA PRO A 7 -29.55 40.03 40.85
C PRO A 7 -28.27 40.10 40.02
N ILE A 8 -27.24 40.87 40.45
CA ILE A 8 -26.04 41.04 39.57
C ILE A 8 -25.08 39.85 39.67
N PHE A 9 -25.03 39.15 40.79
CA PHE A 9 -24.14 37.98 40.96
C PHE A 9 -24.62 36.73 40.23
N PHE A 10 -25.91 36.58 39.96
CA PHE A 10 -26.46 35.42 39.22
C PHE A 10 -26.27 35.57 37.69
N LEU A 11 -26.24 36.80 37.17
CA LEU A 11 -25.99 37.04 35.75
C LEU A 11 -24.51 36.85 35.35
N LEU A 12 -23.56 37.09 36.29
CA LEU A 12 -22.13 36.85 36.04
C LEU A 12 -21.75 35.37 36.12
N MET A 13 -22.49 34.53 36.84
CA MET A 13 -22.23 33.09 36.93
C MET A 13 -22.80 32.30 35.74
N VAL A 14 -23.84 32.80 35.08
CA VAL A 14 -24.38 32.19 33.86
C VAL A 14 -23.52 32.50 32.61
N SER A 15 -22.84 33.65 32.59
CA SER A 15 -21.93 33.99 31.50
C SER A 15 -20.57 33.27 31.56
N LEU A 16 -20.21 32.65 32.68
CA LEU A 16 -18.99 31.82 32.80
C LEU A 16 -19.21 30.35 32.46
N LEU A 17 -20.45 29.92 32.22
CA LEU A 17 -20.80 28.57 31.75
C LEU A 17 -21.00 28.48 30.23
N CYS A 18 -20.87 29.57 29.48
CA CYS A 18 -20.62 29.52 28.06
C CYS A 18 -19.14 29.14 27.85
N GLY A 19 -18.77 27.96 28.34
CA GLY A 19 -17.49 27.33 28.08
C GLY A 19 -17.33 27.23 26.58
N CYS A 20 -16.20 27.66 26.08
CA CYS A 20 -15.73 27.41 24.70
C CYS A 20 -16.08 26.00 24.27
N GLN A 21 -17.18 25.80 23.55
CA GLN A 21 -17.24 24.73 22.62
C GLN A 21 -16.12 25.05 21.62
N LYS A 22 -14.95 24.41 21.77
CA LYS A 22 -14.02 24.28 20.68
C LYS A 22 -14.87 23.71 19.56
N LYS A 23 -15.14 24.50 18.50
CA LYS A 23 -15.59 23.93 17.24
C LYS A 23 -14.56 22.86 16.91
N GLU A 24 -14.94 21.60 16.94
CA GLU A 24 -14.11 20.55 16.38
C GLU A 24 -13.77 20.99 14.96
N GLN A 25 -12.51 21.23 14.71
CA GLN A 25 -12.05 21.61 13.39
C GLN A 25 -12.27 20.38 12.52
N ALA A 26 -13.10 20.49 11.50
CA ALA A 26 -13.35 19.40 10.57
C ALA A 26 -12.01 18.83 10.07
N PHE A 27 -11.92 17.51 9.96
CA PHE A 27 -10.73 16.85 9.45
C PHE A 27 -10.45 17.33 8.03
N GLN A 28 -9.21 17.72 7.76
CA GLN A 28 -8.82 18.22 6.45
C GLN A 28 -8.18 17.08 5.66
N TYR A 29 -8.89 16.58 4.66
CA TYR A 29 -8.43 15.49 3.80
C TYR A 29 -7.39 15.97 2.79
N ASN A 30 -7.63 17.07 2.08
CA ASN A 30 -6.68 17.66 1.12
C ASN A 30 -5.68 18.55 1.86
N VAL A 31 -4.38 18.25 1.79
CA VAL A 31 -3.35 18.96 2.55
C VAL A 31 -2.32 19.69 1.69
N ASP A 32 -2.04 19.23 0.48
CA ASP A 32 -1.13 19.89 -0.46
C ASP A 32 -1.51 19.53 -1.90
N LYS A 33 -1.14 20.39 -2.84
CA LYS A 33 -1.26 20.14 -4.27
C LYS A 33 -0.07 20.75 -4.98
N PHE A 34 0.65 19.93 -5.72
CA PHE A 34 1.80 20.38 -6.50
C PHE A 34 1.93 19.55 -7.77
N TYR A 35 2.26 20.21 -8.87
CA TYR A 35 2.33 19.60 -10.18
C TYR A 35 1.01 18.90 -10.55
N ASP A 36 1.04 17.60 -10.85
CA ASP A 36 -0.11 16.74 -11.15
C ASP A 36 -0.57 15.89 -9.94
N LEU A 37 -0.06 16.19 -8.74
CA LEU A 37 -0.28 15.43 -7.53
C LEU A 37 -1.13 16.20 -6.52
N GLU A 38 -2.05 15.51 -5.89
CA GLU A 38 -2.84 15.98 -4.75
C GLU A 38 -2.55 15.09 -3.54
N ILE A 39 -2.15 15.71 -2.43
CA ILE A 39 -1.80 14.98 -1.22
C ILE A 39 -3.01 14.89 -0.31
N LEU A 40 -3.48 13.68 -0.10
CA LEU A 40 -4.57 13.37 0.79
C LEU A 40 -4.05 12.85 2.13
N ARG A 41 -4.77 13.19 3.19
CA ARG A 41 -4.69 12.56 4.51
C ARG A 41 -5.91 11.68 4.72
N TYR A 42 -5.76 10.58 5.40
CA TYR A 42 -6.88 9.78 5.90
C TYR A 42 -7.00 9.90 7.41
N ASP A 43 -8.22 9.87 7.91
CA ASP A 43 -8.49 9.74 9.33
C ASP A 43 -8.33 8.28 9.77
N VAL A 44 -8.11 8.08 11.07
CA VAL A 44 -7.98 6.75 11.67
C VAL A 44 -9.09 6.60 12.71
N PRO A 45 -10.34 6.38 12.26
CA PRO A 45 -11.49 6.28 13.14
C PRO A 45 -11.32 5.11 14.12
N GLU A 46 -11.96 5.19 15.28
CA GLU A 46 -11.89 4.21 16.37
C GLU A 46 -10.51 4.00 17.01
N PHE A 47 -9.44 4.69 16.59
CA PHE A 47 -8.12 4.55 17.21
C PHE A 47 -8.16 4.78 18.72
N ASP A 48 -8.95 5.76 19.16
CA ASP A 48 -9.09 6.07 20.60
C ASP A 48 -9.74 4.96 21.41
N SER A 49 -10.55 4.11 20.77
CA SER A 49 -11.21 2.95 21.40
C SER A 49 -10.26 1.77 21.65
N LEU A 50 -9.09 1.76 21.02
CA LEU A 50 -8.09 0.71 21.18
C LEU A 50 -7.49 0.71 22.58
N THR A 51 -7.16 -0.47 23.08
CA THR A 51 -6.44 -0.64 24.36
C THR A 51 -5.01 -0.10 24.24
N VAL A 52 -4.39 0.19 25.39
CA VAL A 52 -2.97 0.61 25.43
C VAL A 52 -2.06 -0.45 24.81
N GLN A 53 -2.34 -1.74 25.02
CA GLN A 53 -1.59 -2.83 24.39
C GLN A 53 -1.66 -2.76 22.86
N GLN A 54 -2.87 -2.60 22.29
CA GLN A 54 -3.09 -2.48 20.85
C GLN A 54 -2.44 -1.24 20.25
N LYS A 55 -2.56 -0.08 20.93
CA LYS A 55 -1.86 1.15 20.52
C LYS A 55 -0.34 0.99 20.53
N SER A 56 0.21 0.32 21.55
CA SER A 56 1.64 0.04 21.62
C SER A 56 2.10 -0.93 20.54
N LEU A 57 1.28 -1.93 20.21
CA LEU A 57 1.53 -2.85 19.11
C LEU A 57 1.57 -2.11 17.78
N ILE A 58 0.55 -1.27 17.49
CA ILE A 58 0.49 -0.44 16.28
C ILE A 58 1.72 0.46 16.19
N TYR A 59 2.13 1.10 17.29
CA TYR A 59 3.32 1.94 17.32
C TYR A 59 4.58 1.18 16.91
N CYS A 60 4.84 0.02 17.53
CA CYS A 60 6.04 -0.76 17.21
C CYS A 60 6.02 -1.29 15.76
N LEU A 61 4.87 -1.75 15.28
CA LEU A 61 4.72 -2.21 13.89
C LEU A 61 4.88 -1.05 12.89
N SER A 62 4.38 0.15 13.24
CA SER A 62 4.54 1.35 12.42
C SER A 62 6.01 1.80 12.33
N GLU A 63 6.74 1.74 13.43
CA GLU A 63 8.18 2.00 13.41
C GLU A 63 8.92 0.99 12.54
N ALA A 64 8.58 -0.30 12.62
CA ALA A 64 9.13 -1.33 11.72
C ALA A 64 8.82 -1.00 10.23
N ALA A 65 7.61 -0.53 9.92
CA ALA A 65 7.21 -0.14 8.57
C ALA A 65 8.05 1.03 8.04
N LEU A 66 8.32 2.04 8.86
CA LEU A 66 9.05 3.24 8.45
C LEU A 66 10.53 2.96 8.10
N TRP A 67 11.17 1.98 8.74
CA TRP A 67 12.57 1.64 8.47
C TRP A 67 12.78 0.96 7.11
N GLY A 68 11.74 0.38 6.50
CA GLY A 68 11.81 -0.20 5.16
C GLY A 68 11.74 0.81 4.00
N ARG A 69 11.45 2.09 4.27
CA ARG A 69 11.28 3.12 3.23
C ARG A 69 12.49 3.24 2.30
N ASP A 70 13.71 3.21 2.84
CA ASP A 70 14.92 3.33 2.04
C ASP A 70 15.14 2.11 1.12
N ILE A 71 14.64 0.94 1.49
CA ILE A 71 14.64 -0.27 0.66
C ILE A 71 13.85 -0.01 -0.63
N LEU A 72 12.63 0.51 -0.53
CA LEU A 72 11.81 0.79 -1.71
C LEU A 72 12.45 1.85 -2.61
N PHE A 73 13.02 2.93 -2.06
CA PHE A 73 13.73 3.92 -2.86
C PHE A 73 14.86 3.29 -3.70
N ASP A 74 15.61 2.36 -3.12
CA ASP A 74 16.69 1.66 -3.81
C ASP A 74 16.13 0.66 -4.84
N GLN A 75 15.07 -0.09 -4.51
CA GLN A 75 14.42 -1.02 -5.44
C GLN A 75 13.83 -0.29 -6.67
N ASN A 76 13.27 0.90 -6.48
CA ASN A 76 12.75 1.73 -7.57
C ASN A 76 13.82 2.34 -8.47
N GLY A 77 15.10 2.27 -8.08
CA GLY A 77 16.23 2.70 -8.92
C GLY A 77 17.51 2.89 -8.11
N ARG A 78 18.59 2.30 -8.58
CA ARG A 78 19.90 2.25 -7.90
C ARG A 78 20.51 3.60 -7.51
N TYR A 79 20.03 4.70 -8.09
CA TYR A 79 20.49 6.05 -7.78
C TYR A 79 19.51 6.87 -6.93
N ASN A 80 18.28 6.37 -6.72
CA ASN A 80 17.21 7.13 -6.07
C ASN A 80 17.56 7.60 -4.66
N LEU A 81 18.18 6.73 -3.83
CA LEU A 81 18.62 7.14 -2.49
C LEU A 81 19.70 8.23 -2.52
N ARG A 82 20.63 8.14 -3.47
CA ARG A 82 21.71 9.14 -3.64
C ARG A 82 21.15 10.47 -4.09
N ILE A 83 20.21 10.46 -5.05
CA ILE A 83 19.51 11.66 -5.54
C ILE A 83 18.70 12.28 -4.39
N ARG A 84 17.88 11.47 -3.69
CA ARG A 84 17.10 11.97 -2.55
C ARG A 84 17.98 12.63 -1.50
N ARG A 85 19.04 11.96 -1.06
CA ARG A 85 19.95 12.48 -0.03
C ARG A 85 20.65 13.77 -0.45
N ALA A 86 21.08 13.87 -1.70
CA ALA A 86 21.67 15.10 -2.24
C ALA A 86 20.64 16.24 -2.27
N CYS A 87 19.42 15.97 -2.76
CA CYS A 87 18.36 16.96 -2.79
C CYS A 87 17.89 17.37 -1.38
N GLU A 88 17.75 16.43 -0.44
CA GLU A 88 17.40 16.74 0.96
C GLU A 88 18.48 17.60 1.63
N ALA A 89 19.75 17.27 1.41
CA ALA A 89 20.86 18.07 1.92
C ALA A 89 20.86 19.49 1.36
N LEU A 90 20.59 19.64 0.06
CA LEU A 90 20.45 20.95 -0.58
C LEU A 90 19.24 21.71 -0.01
N TYR A 91 18.09 21.08 0.14
CA TYR A 91 16.87 21.68 0.69
C TYR A 91 17.09 22.25 2.10
N LEU A 92 17.82 21.52 2.93
CA LEU A 92 18.11 21.90 4.32
C LEU A 92 19.16 23.02 4.42
N ASN A 93 20.14 23.05 3.54
CA ASN A 93 21.32 23.93 3.64
C ASN A 93 21.34 25.05 2.60
N TYR A 94 20.31 25.18 1.74
CA TYR A 94 20.27 26.22 0.70
C TYR A 94 20.40 27.62 1.31
N PRO A 95 21.45 28.41 0.93
CA PRO A 95 21.79 29.63 1.64
C PRO A 95 21.07 30.89 1.13
N TYR A 96 20.32 30.78 0.02
CA TYR A 96 19.72 31.92 -0.65
C TYR A 96 18.22 32.03 -0.47
N ASP A 97 17.59 33.02 -1.12
CA ASP A 97 16.16 33.23 -1.12
C ASP A 97 15.43 32.04 -1.81
N LYS A 98 14.57 31.38 -1.07
CA LYS A 98 13.77 30.26 -1.53
C LYS A 98 12.60 30.64 -2.44
N SER A 99 12.36 31.94 -2.66
CA SER A 99 11.34 32.42 -3.59
C SER A 99 11.80 32.45 -5.05
N ALA A 100 13.08 32.17 -5.32
CA ALA A 100 13.62 32.13 -6.68
C ALA A 100 12.96 30.99 -7.49
N GLU A 101 12.75 31.24 -8.79
CA GLU A 101 12.05 30.30 -9.69
C GLU A 101 12.71 28.91 -9.74
N GLU A 102 14.06 28.89 -9.86
CA GLU A 102 14.80 27.62 -9.89
C GLU A 102 14.70 26.87 -8.57
N TYR A 103 14.68 27.57 -7.42
CA TYR A 103 14.49 26.90 -6.13
C TYR A 103 13.05 26.33 -6.01
N ALA A 104 12.05 27.06 -6.45
CA ALA A 104 10.68 26.58 -6.47
C ALA A 104 10.52 25.34 -7.38
N ALA A 105 11.18 25.33 -8.54
CA ALA A 105 11.24 24.18 -9.43
C ALA A 105 11.96 22.99 -8.77
N PHE A 106 13.06 23.23 -8.06
CA PHE A 106 13.77 22.21 -7.29
C PHE A 106 12.92 21.63 -6.15
N GLU A 107 12.21 22.48 -5.41
CA GLU A 107 11.31 22.02 -4.34
C GLU A 107 10.18 21.12 -4.90
N ARG A 108 9.57 21.51 -6.04
CA ARG A 108 8.59 20.68 -6.74
C ARG A 108 9.16 19.32 -7.15
N TYR A 109 10.38 19.31 -7.70
CA TYR A 109 11.07 18.06 -8.06
C TYR A 109 11.31 17.17 -6.84
N LEU A 110 11.84 17.72 -5.75
CA LEU A 110 12.09 16.99 -4.51
C LEU A 110 10.78 16.44 -3.91
N LYS A 111 9.70 17.20 -3.90
CA LYS A 111 8.38 16.73 -3.49
C LYS A 111 7.90 15.54 -4.33
N ARG A 112 8.11 15.58 -5.65
CA ARG A 112 7.80 14.44 -6.55
C ARG A 112 8.66 13.22 -6.24
N VAL A 113 9.95 13.39 -5.99
CA VAL A 113 10.87 12.32 -5.59
C VAL A 113 10.42 11.68 -4.28
N TRP A 114 10.04 12.45 -3.29
CA TRP A 114 9.52 11.93 -2.04
C TRP A 114 8.20 11.16 -2.24
N PHE A 115 7.28 11.75 -2.98
CA PHE A 115 5.96 11.16 -3.20
C PHE A 115 6.03 9.85 -3.99
N SER A 116 6.82 9.80 -5.05
CA SER A 116 6.92 8.63 -5.93
C SER A 116 7.94 7.58 -5.48
N ASN A 117 8.57 7.74 -4.31
CA ASN A 117 9.66 6.89 -3.84
C ASN A 117 10.80 6.73 -4.85
N GLY A 118 11.13 7.81 -5.58
CA GLY A 118 12.15 7.84 -6.62
C GLY A 118 11.88 8.87 -7.71
N ILE A 119 12.63 8.79 -8.80
CA ILE A 119 12.58 9.76 -9.90
C ILE A 119 11.59 9.40 -11.01
N HIS A 120 10.80 8.34 -10.82
CA HIS A 120 9.82 7.88 -11.80
C HIS A 120 8.41 8.06 -11.25
N HIS A 121 7.48 8.41 -12.12
CA HIS A 121 6.07 8.54 -11.76
C HIS A 121 5.51 7.18 -11.33
N HIS A 122 4.79 7.17 -10.22
CA HIS A 122 4.33 5.93 -9.57
C HIS A 122 3.30 5.13 -10.37
N TYR A 123 2.62 5.74 -11.37
CA TYR A 123 1.70 5.04 -12.27
C TYR A 123 2.26 4.84 -13.68
N SER A 124 2.75 5.92 -14.31
CA SER A 124 3.19 5.85 -15.71
C SER A 124 4.55 5.19 -15.87
N GLU A 125 5.30 4.98 -14.79
CA GLU A 125 6.66 4.45 -14.78
C GLU A 125 7.69 5.36 -15.46
N ASP A 126 7.26 6.52 -16.00
CA ASP A 126 8.13 7.45 -16.71
C ASP A 126 8.96 8.28 -15.75
N LYS A 127 10.22 8.50 -16.11
CA LYS A 127 11.08 9.44 -15.41
C LYS A 127 10.56 10.86 -15.55
N PHE A 128 10.42 11.58 -14.45
CA PHE A 128 10.19 13.02 -14.48
C PHE A 128 11.51 13.78 -14.42
N LEU A 129 11.65 14.78 -15.29
CA LEU A 129 12.85 15.59 -15.39
C LEU A 129 12.75 16.81 -14.46
N PRO A 130 13.91 17.32 -13.94
CA PRO A 130 13.96 18.60 -13.26
C PRO A 130 13.53 19.76 -14.17
N GLU A 131 12.80 20.74 -13.62
CA GLU A 131 12.48 22.01 -14.30
C GLU A 131 13.53 23.10 -14.03
N PHE A 132 14.58 22.77 -13.29
CA PHE A 132 15.77 23.59 -13.04
C PHE A 132 16.96 23.03 -13.82
N SER A 133 17.98 23.90 -14.11
CA SER A 133 19.14 23.45 -14.88
C SER A 133 20.14 22.63 -14.05
N GLN A 134 20.91 21.78 -14.74
CA GLN A 134 22.01 21.04 -14.11
C GLN A 134 23.05 22.00 -13.53
N GLU A 135 23.36 23.11 -14.23
CA GLU A 135 24.33 24.12 -13.77
C GLU A 135 23.85 24.79 -12.47
N TRP A 136 22.56 25.13 -12.39
CA TRP A 136 22.01 25.68 -11.15
C TRP A 136 22.14 24.68 -9.99
N PHE A 137 21.80 23.41 -10.21
CA PHE A 137 21.91 22.37 -9.18
C PHE A 137 23.34 22.21 -8.66
N MET A 138 24.31 22.15 -9.58
CA MET A 138 25.72 22.02 -9.23
C MET A 138 26.19 23.22 -8.40
N THR A 139 25.92 24.47 -8.86
CA THR A 139 26.26 25.69 -8.15
C THR A 139 25.58 25.77 -6.78
N ALA A 140 24.29 25.46 -6.71
CA ALA A 140 23.55 25.49 -5.47
C ALA A 140 24.10 24.47 -4.44
N CYS A 141 24.50 23.26 -4.88
CA CYS A 141 25.15 22.28 -4.03
C CYS A 141 26.52 22.75 -3.53
N GLU A 142 27.34 23.38 -4.40
CA GLU A 142 28.63 23.91 -4.02
C GLU A 142 28.47 25.02 -2.95
N ASP A 143 27.60 25.99 -3.20
CA ASP A 143 27.32 27.10 -2.27
C ASP A 143 26.72 26.63 -0.93
N ALA A 144 25.92 25.53 -0.95
CA ALA A 144 25.36 24.90 0.25
C ALA A 144 26.34 23.93 0.94
N GLY A 145 27.52 23.69 0.39
CA GLY A 145 28.48 22.70 0.90
C GLY A 145 28.00 21.26 0.83
N VAL A 146 27.11 20.94 -0.13
CA VAL A 146 26.53 19.61 -0.30
C VAL A 146 27.40 18.76 -1.23
N MET A 147 27.86 17.63 -0.71
CA MET A 147 28.60 16.64 -1.49
C MET A 147 27.62 15.64 -2.13
N TYR A 148 27.85 15.30 -3.39
CA TYR A 148 27.09 14.29 -4.12
C TYR A 148 27.99 13.55 -5.11
N GLU A 149 27.57 12.36 -5.54
CA GLU A 149 28.27 11.60 -6.58
C GLU A 149 27.88 12.14 -7.96
N SER A 150 28.86 12.47 -8.82
CA SER A 150 28.60 13.00 -10.16
C SER A 150 27.78 12.07 -11.06
N ALA A 151 27.77 10.77 -10.74
CA ALA A 151 26.98 9.75 -11.46
C ALA A 151 25.46 10.00 -11.39
N ILE A 152 24.95 10.79 -10.42
CA ILE A 152 23.52 11.14 -10.37
C ILE A 152 23.11 12.16 -11.44
N LEU A 153 24.03 12.98 -11.93
CA LEU A 153 23.70 14.07 -12.87
C LEU A 153 23.08 13.55 -14.19
N PRO A 154 23.69 12.61 -14.93
CA PRO A 154 23.05 12.08 -16.13
C PRO A 154 21.73 11.36 -15.80
N VAL A 155 21.62 10.74 -14.63
CA VAL A 155 20.37 10.09 -14.21
C VAL A 155 19.25 11.11 -13.97
N MET A 156 19.56 12.27 -13.41
CA MET A 156 18.56 13.33 -13.18
C MET A 156 18.19 14.09 -14.46
N PHE A 157 19.18 14.43 -15.32
CA PHE A 157 19.02 15.46 -16.36
C PHE A 157 18.96 14.90 -17.79
N ASP A 158 19.48 13.68 -18.07
CA ASP A 158 19.39 13.09 -19.41
C ASP A 158 18.10 12.24 -19.52
N PRO A 159 17.15 12.62 -20.39
CA PRO A 159 15.90 11.87 -20.56
C PRO A 159 16.07 10.42 -21.02
N ALA A 160 17.18 10.10 -21.68
CA ALA A 160 17.44 8.73 -22.19
C ALA A 160 18.03 7.80 -21.13
N VAL A 161 18.64 8.32 -20.06
CA VAL A 161 19.26 7.50 -19.02
C VAL A 161 18.20 7.09 -17.99
N MET A 162 17.98 5.79 -17.83
CA MET A 162 16.97 5.25 -16.90
C MET A 162 15.57 5.84 -17.14
N ALA A 163 15.12 5.85 -18.38
CA ALA A 163 13.91 6.53 -18.82
C ALA A 163 12.61 5.95 -18.20
N LYS A 164 12.59 4.66 -17.92
CA LYS A 164 11.45 3.93 -17.33
C LYS A 164 11.88 3.18 -16.07
N ARG A 165 11.05 3.22 -15.00
CA ARG A 165 11.26 2.39 -13.82
C ARG A 165 11.18 0.91 -14.18
N MET A 166 10.10 0.54 -14.86
CA MET A 166 9.86 -0.80 -15.39
C MET A 166 9.39 -0.67 -16.85
N THR A 167 9.91 -1.52 -17.73
CA THR A 167 9.41 -1.66 -19.10
C THR A 167 8.76 -3.03 -19.26
N ALA A 168 7.64 -3.04 -19.99
CA ALA A 168 6.94 -4.26 -20.42
C ALA A 168 6.86 -4.34 -21.96
N GLN A 169 7.74 -3.64 -22.67
CA GLN A 169 7.73 -3.57 -24.12
C GLN A 169 8.25 -4.88 -24.72
N ASP A 170 7.49 -5.44 -25.68
CA ASP A 170 7.92 -6.62 -26.43
C ASP A 170 9.17 -6.38 -27.27
N GLY A 171 10.03 -7.40 -27.34
CA GLY A 171 11.21 -7.41 -28.21
C GLY A 171 12.42 -6.64 -27.68
N VAL A 172 12.38 -6.17 -26.44
CA VAL A 172 13.53 -5.58 -25.73
C VAL A 172 13.94 -6.45 -24.55
N ASP A 173 15.15 -6.27 -24.04
CA ASP A 173 15.58 -6.87 -22.78
C ASP A 173 14.92 -6.11 -21.62
N LEU A 174 13.93 -6.72 -20.98
CA LEU A 174 13.13 -6.09 -19.93
C LEU A 174 13.99 -5.68 -18.74
N VAL A 175 15.00 -6.47 -18.37
CA VAL A 175 15.91 -6.21 -17.24
C VAL A 175 16.83 -5.03 -17.57
N ALA A 176 17.48 -5.06 -18.74
CA ALA A 176 18.43 -4.04 -19.13
C ALA A 176 17.76 -2.66 -19.41
N CYS A 177 16.49 -2.67 -19.86
CA CYS A 177 15.72 -1.47 -20.17
C CYS A 177 14.92 -0.90 -19.00
N SER A 178 14.95 -1.53 -17.83
CA SER A 178 14.29 -1.05 -16.60
C SER A 178 15.29 -0.42 -15.64
N ALA A 179 14.91 0.71 -15.02
CA ALA A 179 15.73 1.41 -14.03
C ALA A 179 15.64 0.77 -12.62
N GLY A 180 14.61 -0.04 -12.37
CA GLY A 180 14.42 -0.77 -11.13
C GLY A 180 15.64 -1.60 -10.74
N ASN A 181 15.98 -1.62 -9.46
CA ASN A 181 17.22 -2.23 -8.95
C ASN A 181 17.01 -3.66 -8.42
N TYR A 182 16.17 -4.44 -9.12
CA TYR A 182 15.97 -5.88 -8.82
C TYR A 182 17.08 -6.75 -9.39
N TYR A 183 17.82 -6.24 -10.36
CA TYR A 183 18.94 -6.89 -11.03
C TYR A 183 20.15 -5.97 -11.01
N GLY A 184 21.32 -6.52 -10.71
CA GLY A 184 22.57 -5.79 -10.69
C GLY A 184 22.98 -5.31 -12.08
N GLU A 185 23.92 -4.40 -12.12
CA GLU A 185 24.43 -3.83 -13.37
C GLU A 185 24.97 -4.90 -14.31
N GLY A 186 24.53 -4.84 -15.56
CA GLY A 186 24.96 -5.75 -16.62
C GLY A 186 24.32 -7.13 -16.60
N VAL A 187 23.39 -7.42 -15.68
CA VAL A 187 22.54 -8.62 -15.75
C VAL A 187 21.55 -8.44 -16.88
N THR A 188 21.39 -9.45 -17.74
CA THR A 188 20.41 -9.48 -18.82
C THR A 188 19.19 -10.31 -18.45
N GLN A 189 18.06 -10.08 -19.13
CA GLN A 189 16.86 -10.89 -18.96
C GLN A 189 17.14 -12.37 -19.15
N ALA A 190 17.86 -12.75 -20.23
CA ALA A 190 18.16 -14.14 -20.54
C ALA A 190 19.00 -14.82 -19.43
N GLU A 191 19.97 -14.12 -18.84
CA GLU A 191 20.76 -14.64 -17.72
C GLU A 191 19.92 -14.83 -16.46
N ALA A 192 19.06 -13.86 -16.14
CA ALA A 192 18.17 -13.94 -14.99
C ALA A 192 17.16 -15.09 -15.13
N GLU A 193 16.49 -15.20 -16.28
CA GLU A 193 15.55 -16.29 -16.57
C GLU A 193 16.21 -17.67 -16.52
N ALA A 194 17.43 -17.81 -17.07
CA ALA A 194 18.18 -19.06 -17.00
C ALA A 194 18.56 -19.44 -15.57
N TRP A 195 18.95 -18.46 -14.74
CA TRP A 195 19.28 -18.69 -13.35
C TRP A 195 18.04 -19.14 -12.56
N TYR A 196 16.90 -18.44 -12.69
CA TYR A 196 15.65 -18.81 -12.01
C TYR A 196 15.14 -20.19 -12.47
N ALA A 197 15.22 -20.50 -13.75
CA ALA A 197 14.83 -21.80 -14.26
C ALA A 197 15.67 -22.95 -13.67
N ALA A 198 16.98 -22.72 -13.46
CA ALA A 198 17.87 -23.69 -12.84
C ALA A 198 17.66 -23.88 -11.33
N HIS A 199 17.12 -22.87 -10.63
CA HIS A 199 16.93 -22.89 -9.17
C HIS A 199 15.46 -23.05 -8.75
N LYS A 200 14.55 -23.24 -9.73
CA LYS A 200 13.12 -23.37 -9.47
C LYS A 200 12.84 -24.55 -8.51
N ASP A 201 12.13 -24.26 -7.44
CA ASP A 201 11.61 -25.29 -6.53
C ASP A 201 10.33 -25.92 -7.13
N ASN A 202 10.40 -27.21 -7.42
CA ASN A 202 9.29 -28.01 -7.96
C ASN A 202 8.66 -28.95 -6.91
N SER A 203 8.89 -28.68 -5.62
CA SER A 203 8.30 -29.43 -4.52
C SER A 203 6.77 -29.18 -4.42
N PRO A 204 6.02 -30.01 -3.66
CA PRO A 204 4.61 -29.76 -3.40
C PRO A 204 4.34 -28.44 -2.65
N GLU A 205 5.31 -27.96 -1.87
CA GLU A 205 5.29 -26.71 -1.10
C GLU A 205 6.40 -25.78 -1.59
N PRO A 206 6.30 -25.27 -2.84
CA PRO A 206 7.42 -24.60 -3.48
C PRO A 206 7.80 -23.30 -2.78
N LEU A 207 9.10 -23.07 -2.67
CA LEU A 207 9.66 -21.80 -2.28
C LEU A 207 9.64 -20.82 -3.46
N TRP A 208 9.35 -19.57 -3.19
CA TRP A 208 9.40 -18.51 -4.20
C TRP A 208 10.84 -17.98 -4.34
N ILE A 209 11.69 -18.75 -5.03
CA ILE A 209 13.11 -18.39 -5.26
C ILE A 209 13.20 -17.04 -5.96
N GLY A 210 13.95 -16.13 -5.39
CA GLY A 210 14.12 -14.75 -5.88
C GLY A 210 13.24 -13.71 -5.18
N LEU A 211 12.23 -14.11 -4.39
CA LEU A 211 11.31 -13.17 -3.74
C LEU A 211 12.04 -12.08 -2.92
N ASN A 212 13.04 -12.48 -2.15
CA ASN A 212 13.79 -11.58 -1.26
C ASN A 212 15.27 -11.48 -1.64
N SER A 213 15.57 -11.33 -2.93
CA SER A 213 16.94 -11.26 -3.38
C SER A 213 17.10 -10.43 -4.66
N GLN A 214 18.34 -10.03 -4.91
CA GLN A 214 18.80 -9.39 -6.14
C GLN A 214 19.79 -10.32 -6.85
N LEU A 215 19.62 -10.55 -8.15
CA LEU A 215 20.66 -11.19 -8.95
C LEU A 215 21.70 -10.18 -9.43
N VAL A 216 22.96 -10.49 -9.25
CA VAL A 216 24.09 -9.64 -9.65
C VAL A 216 25.15 -10.46 -10.38
N LYS A 217 26.04 -9.79 -11.11
CA LYS A 217 27.28 -10.42 -11.62
C LYS A 217 28.40 -10.27 -10.60
N ASN A 218 29.03 -11.39 -10.28
CA ASN A 218 30.25 -11.38 -9.47
C ASN A 218 31.47 -10.91 -10.31
N ALA A 219 32.64 -10.85 -9.70
CA ALA A 219 33.87 -10.40 -10.36
C ALA A 219 34.28 -11.27 -11.57
N ASN A 220 33.80 -12.50 -11.67
CA ASN A 220 34.04 -13.41 -12.79
C ASN A 220 32.99 -13.30 -13.89
N GLY A 221 31.95 -12.46 -13.69
CA GLY A 221 30.83 -12.33 -14.62
C GLY A 221 29.74 -13.39 -14.44
N GLU A 222 29.80 -14.21 -13.41
CA GLU A 222 28.79 -15.23 -13.11
C GLU A 222 27.62 -14.62 -12.29
N ILE A 223 26.42 -15.13 -12.50
CA ILE A 223 25.24 -14.68 -11.73
C ILE A 223 25.32 -15.26 -10.31
N GLU A 224 25.22 -14.39 -9.34
CA GLU A 224 25.06 -14.72 -7.91
C GLU A 224 23.84 -14.04 -7.31
N GLU A 225 23.26 -14.64 -6.28
CA GLU A 225 22.12 -14.12 -5.54
C GLU A 225 22.57 -13.34 -4.29
N ARG A 226 22.06 -12.12 -4.13
CA ARG A 226 22.22 -11.30 -2.93
C ARG A 226 20.93 -11.23 -2.16
N VAL A 227 20.86 -11.99 -1.09
CA VAL A 227 19.66 -12.12 -0.27
C VAL A 227 19.44 -10.87 0.60
N TYR A 228 18.18 -10.42 0.67
CA TYR A 228 17.70 -9.35 1.55
C TYR A 228 17.53 -9.95 2.97
N LYS A 229 18.41 -9.60 3.86
CA LYS A 229 18.43 -10.08 5.25
C LYS A 229 19.36 -9.24 6.12
N VAL A 230 19.26 -9.39 7.43
CA VAL A 230 20.25 -8.85 8.37
C VAL A 230 21.65 -9.36 7.99
N GLY A 231 22.59 -8.44 7.87
CA GLY A 231 23.96 -8.73 7.40
C GLY A 231 24.09 -9.06 5.92
N GLY A 232 23.00 -8.99 5.14
CA GLY A 232 22.98 -9.09 3.67
C GLY A 232 22.64 -7.76 3.02
N LEU A 233 22.05 -7.80 1.82
CA LEU A 233 21.54 -6.60 1.17
C LEU A 233 20.39 -6.03 2.01
N TYR A 234 20.34 -4.70 2.17
CA TYR A 234 19.43 -3.97 3.07
C TYR A 234 19.59 -4.29 4.57
N GLY A 235 20.71 -4.91 4.98
CA GLY A 235 20.95 -5.39 6.35
C GLY A 235 20.73 -4.35 7.43
N GLU A 236 21.22 -3.12 7.26
CA GLU A 236 21.08 -2.03 8.25
C GLU A 236 19.60 -1.64 8.48
N ALA A 237 18.80 -1.56 7.41
CA ALA A 237 17.38 -1.28 7.52
C ALA A 237 16.63 -2.45 8.18
N LEU A 238 16.95 -3.68 7.76
CA LEU A 238 16.32 -4.90 8.31
C LEU A 238 16.70 -5.14 9.78
N GLU A 239 17.87 -4.75 10.24
CA GLU A 239 18.21 -4.75 11.68
C GLU A 239 17.26 -3.87 12.50
N LYS A 240 16.88 -2.70 11.97
CA LYS A 240 15.91 -1.81 12.62
C LYS A 240 14.49 -2.36 12.57
N VAL A 241 14.10 -2.94 11.43
CA VAL A 241 12.82 -3.64 11.31
C VAL A 241 12.74 -4.76 12.35
N VAL A 242 13.74 -5.61 12.44
CA VAL A 242 13.82 -6.71 13.42
C VAL A 242 13.78 -6.19 14.87
N PHE A 243 14.48 -5.10 15.15
CA PHE A 243 14.42 -4.48 16.49
C PHE A 243 12.96 -4.13 16.86
N TRP A 244 12.25 -3.44 15.98
CA TRP A 244 10.89 -3.01 16.26
C TRP A 244 9.88 -4.17 16.26
N LEU A 245 10.08 -5.20 15.44
CA LEU A 245 9.27 -6.43 15.50
C LEU A 245 9.49 -7.16 16.84
N LYS A 246 10.71 -7.19 17.39
CA LYS A 246 10.99 -7.73 18.74
C LYS A 246 10.32 -6.91 19.83
N GLU A 247 10.24 -5.58 19.69
CA GLU A 247 9.47 -4.74 20.60
C GLU A 247 7.96 -5.04 20.48
N ALA A 248 7.43 -5.23 19.25
CA ALA A 248 6.04 -5.58 18.99
C ALA A 248 5.61 -6.89 19.68
N LEU A 249 6.48 -7.88 19.78
CA LEU A 249 6.21 -9.15 20.46
C LEU A 249 5.72 -8.99 21.92
N LYS A 250 6.13 -7.92 22.59
CA LYS A 250 5.72 -7.62 23.98
C LYS A 250 4.22 -7.30 24.07
N TYR A 251 3.61 -6.91 22.94
CA TYR A 251 2.24 -6.44 22.86
C TYR A 251 1.34 -7.32 22.00
N ALA A 252 1.84 -8.48 21.53
CA ALA A 252 1.03 -9.42 20.76
C ALA A 252 -0.24 -9.80 21.52
N GLU A 253 -1.38 -9.80 20.83
CA GLU A 253 -2.69 -9.99 21.42
C GLU A 253 -2.99 -11.45 21.78
N ASN A 254 -2.36 -12.38 21.05
CA ASN A 254 -2.52 -13.82 21.26
C ASN A 254 -1.30 -14.61 20.76
N ASP A 255 -1.30 -15.92 20.96
CA ASP A 255 -0.17 -16.79 20.58
C ASP A 255 -0.02 -16.94 19.06
N ALA A 256 -1.12 -16.88 18.28
CA ALA A 256 -1.05 -16.98 16.83
C ALA A 256 -0.35 -15.75 16.22
N GLN A 257 -0.71 -14.54 16.69
CA GLN A 257 -0.04 -13.32 16.29
C GLN A 257 1.43 -13.30 16.73
N ARG A 258 1.70 -13.74 17.95
CA ARG A 258 3.08 -13.88 18.45
C ARG A 258 3.92 -14.76 17.53
N LEU A 259 3.41 -15.92 17.14
CA LEU A 259 4.09 -16.86 16.24
C LEU A 259 4.35 -16.22 14.86
N ALA A 260 3.37 -15.49 14.30
CA ALA A 260 3.55 -14.80 13.02
C ALA A 260 4.68 -13.76 13.11
N ILE A 261 4.72 -12.95 14.16
CA ILE A 261 5.79 -11.95 14.37
C ILE A 261 7.16 -12.65 14.54
N GLU A 262 7.24 -13.73 15.31
CA GLU A 262 8.47 -14.51 15.50
C GLU A 262 9.02 -15.09 14.19
N LYS A 263 8.13 -15.60 13.31
CA LYS A 263 8.53 -16.12 12.00
C LYS A 263 9.00 -15.02 11.06
N MET A 264 8.36 -13.84 11.08
CA MET A 264 8.81 -12.68 10.32
C MET A 264 10.19 -12.17 10.80
N ILE A 265 10.43 -12.14 12.10
CA ILE A 265 11.75 -11.81 12.66
C ILE A 265 12.80 -12.79 12.14
N ALA A 266 12.56 -14.09 12.25
CA ALA A 266 13.49 -15.13 11.82
C ALA A 266 13.74 -15.09 10.30
N PHE A 267 12.71 -14.78 9.50
CA PHE A 267 12.87 -14.56 8.06
C PHE A 267 13.78 -13.37 7.76
N ASN A 268 13.56 -12.22 8.37
CA ASN A 268 14.41 -11.04 8.17
C ASN A 268 15.85 -11.25 8.65
N GLU A 269 16.07 -12.03 9.71
CA GLU A 269 17.41 -12.37 10.23
C GLU A 269 18.16 -13.32 9.30
N THR A 270 17.48 -14.29 8.69
CA THR A 270 18.13 -15.37 7.94
C THR A 270 18.00 -15.27 6.43
N GLY A 271 16.92 -14.66 5.92
CA GLY A 271 16.53 -14.66 4.52
C GLY A 271 15.95 -15.98 4.02
N ASP A 272 15.66 -16.94 4.93
CA ASP A 272 15.16 -18.27 4.57
C ASP A 272 13.69 -18.23 4.18
N LEU A 273 13.39 -18.50 2.91
CA LEU A 273 12.03 -18.50 2.34
C LEU A 273 11.10 -19.55 2.99
N ARG A 274 11.63 -20.60 3.63
CA ARG A 274 10.78 -21.52 4.41
C ARG A 274 10.17 -20.81 5.61
N LEU A 275 10.93 -19.94 6.28
CA LEU A 275 10.42 -19.14 7.39
C LEU A 275 9.40 -18.11 6.92
N PHE A 276 9.54 -17.60 5.69
CA PHE A 276 8.51 -16.75 5.08
C PHE A 276 7.20 -17.51 4.85
N ASN A 277 7.26 -18.74 4.30
CA ASN A 277 6.07 -19.60 4.17
C ASN A 277 5.45 -19.91 5.54
N GLU A 278 6.26 -20.21 6.56
CA GLU A 278 5.79 -20.43 7.94
C GLU A 278 5.14 -19.16 8.53
N TYR A 279 5.69 -17.98 8.26
CA TYR A 279 5.05 -16.70 8.57
C TYR A 279 3.68 -16.59 7.91
N CYS A 280 3.61 -16.79 6.61
CA CYS A 280 2.35 -16.70 5.87
C CYS A 280 1.28 -17.63 6.46
N ILE A 281 1.64 -18.87 6.79
CA ILE A 281 0.73 -19.86 7.39
C ILE A 281 0.28 -19.42 8.80
N ALA A 282 1.20 -18.94 9.63
CA ALA A 282 0.89 -18.46 10.97
C ALA A 282 -0.01 -17.21 10.91
N TRP A 283 0.30 -16.28 10.00
CA TRP A 283 -0.44 -15.05 9.79
C TRP A 283 -1.88 -15.30 9.32
N VAL A 284 -2.09 -16.22 8.37
CA VAL A 284 -3.44 -16.60 7.91
C VAL A 284 -4.27 -17.21 9.03
N LYS A 285 -3.64 -17.96 9.94
CA LYS A 285 -4.30 -18.59 11.09
C LYS A 285 -4.68 -17.63 12.23
N ASP A 286 -4.06 -16.46 12.26
CA ASP A 286 -4.42 -15.43 13.25
C ASP A 286 -5.70 -14.70 12.80
N LEU A 287 -6.84 -15.22 13.23
CA LEU A 287 -8.16 -14.67 12.90
C LEU A 287 -8.73 -13.78 14.01
N ASP A 288 -8.19 -13.86 15.22
CA ASP A 288 -8.79 -13.24 16.41
C ASP A 288 -8.19 -11.88 16.75
N SER A 289 -6.92 -11.62 16.41
CA SER A 289 -6.26 -10.33 16.65
C SER A 289 -7.06 -9.18 16.03
N ARG A 290 -7.21 -8.08 16.77
CA ARG A 290 -7.80 -6.84 16.25
C ARG A 290 -6.81 -6.07 15.41
N VAL A 291 -5.54 -5.98 15.85
CA VAL A 291 -4.44 -5.35 15.11
C VAL A 291 -3.82 -6.38 14.18
N ASP A 292 -3.56 -5.99 12.94
CA ASP A 292 -2.90 -6.85 11.95
C ASP A 292 -1.86 -6.05 11.17
N TYR A 293 -0.97 -6.74 10.45
CA TYR A 293 0.08 -6.09 9.69
C TYR A 293 0.54 -6.94 8.52
N VAL A 294 1.03 -6.26 7.47
CA VAL A 294 1.89 -6.80 6.42
C VAL A 294 3.23 -6.10 6.54
N ASN A 295 4.33 -6.81 6.38
CA ASN A 295 5.67 -6.24 6.41
C ASN A 295 6.62 -7.18 5.68
N GLY A 296 7.28 -6.69 4.64
CA GLY A 296 8.27 -7.49 3.93
C GLY A 296 8.25 -7.32 2.42
N PHE A 297 8.80 -8.31 1.73
CA PHE A 297 8.89 -8.37 0.28
C PHE A 297 7.74 -9.23 -0.25
N THR A 298 6.70 -8.63 -0.81
CA THR A 298 5.42 -9.31 -1.04
C THR A 298 4.95 -9.26 -2.49
N GLU A 299 4.73 -8.06 -3.02
CA GLU A 299 4.22 -7.88 -4.38
C GLU A 299 5.35 -7.79 -5.40
N THR A 300 5.13 -8.32 -6.60
CA THR A 300 6.18 -8.42 -7.62
C THR A 300 5.88 -7.60 -8.87
N TYR A 301 4.88 -6.73 -8.84
CA TYR A 301 4.41 -5.97 -10.01
C TYR A 301 5.46 -5.01 -10.60
N THR A 302 6.40 -4.54 -9.80
CA THR A 302 7.44 -3.59 -10.22
C THR A 302 8.74 -4.25 -10.65
N ASP A 303 8.88 -5.56 -10.46
CA ASP A 303 9.96 -6.35 -11.07
C ASP A 303 9.58 -6.68 -12.52
N PRO A 304 10.41 -6.35 -13.53
CA PRO A 304 10.12 -6.63 -14.94
C PRO A 304 9.94 -8.12 -15.27
N LEU A 305 10.43 -9.04 -14.43
CA LEU A 305 10.19 -10.49 -14.58
C LEU A 305 9.12 -11.03 -13.61
N GLY A 306 8.58 -10.19 -12.72
CA GLY A 306 7.52 -10.56 -11.78
C GLY A 306 7.94 -11.59 -10.72
N ILE A 307 9.20 -11.59 -10.29
CA ILE A 307 9.79 -12.59 -9.40
C ILE A 307 10.15 -12.00 -8.04
N THR A 308 10.89 -10.89 -8.04
CA THR A 308 11.40 -10.28 -6.81
C THR A 308 10.32 -9.43 -6.14
N GLY A 309 10.17 -9.63 -4.84
CA GLY A 309 9.21 -8.87 -4.02
C GLY A 309 9.66 -7.44 -3.76
N THR A 310 8.73 -6.51 -3.91
CA THR A 310 8.90 -5.12 -3.50
C THR A 310 8.65 -4.99 -2.00
N TRP A 311 9.43 -4.14 -1.35
CA TRP A 311 9.20 -3.84 0.06
C TRP A 311 7.89 -3.11 0.27
N GLU A 312 7.05 -3.65 1.11
CA GLU A 312 5.81 -3.02 1.54
C GLU A 312 5.54 -3.25 3.02
N SER A 313 4.77 -2.36 3.62
CA SER A 313 4.20 -2.58 4.94
C SER A 313 2.90 -1.83 5.12
N MET A 314 1.96 -2.49 5.76
CA MET A 314 0.70 -1.91 6.21
C MET A 314 0.45 -2.35 7.65
N VAL A 315 0.07 -1.39 8.51
CA VAL A 315 -0.43 -1.68 9.86
C VAL A 315 -1.88 -1.24 9.93
N ASN A 316 -2.73 -2.09 10.40
CA ASN A 316 -4.17 -1.87 10.41
C ASN A 316 -4.83 -2.49 11.65
N PHE A 317 -6.11 -2.20 11.83
CA PHE A 317 -6.93 -2.89 12.79
C PHE A 317 -8.36 -3.05 12.25
N LYS A 318 -9.06 -4.08 12.72
CA LYS A 318 -10.42 -4.37 12.27
C LYS A 318 -11.37 -3.22 12.61
N ASP A 319 -12.13 -2.76 11.63
CA ASP A 319 -13.36 -2.02 11.86
C ASP A 319 -14.44 -3.02 12.29
N LEU A 320 -14.84 -2.95 13.55
CA LEU A 320 -15.77 -3.94 14.11
C LEU A 320 -17.20 -3.76 13.59
N ALA A 321 -17.61 -2.52 13.30
CA ALA A 321 -18.95 -2.25 12.81
C ALA A 321 -19.11 -2.67 11.35
N ALA A 322 -18.17 -2.27 10.49
CA ALA A 322 -18.15 -2.66 9.09
C ALA A 322 -17.89 -4.18 8.91
N THR A 323 -16.98 -4.77 9.69
CA THR A 323 -16.76 -6.23 9.68
C THR A 323 -18.04 -6.99 10.06
N LYS A 324 -18.83 -6.50 11.03
CA LYS A 324 -20.11 -7.13 11.40
C LYS A 324 -21.15 -7.01 10.27
N ARG A 325 -21.16 -5.91 9.51
CA ARG A 325 -22.01 -5.73 8.34
C ARG A 325 -21.65 -6.74 7.23
N ALA A 326 -20.38 -6.82 6.86
CA ALA A 326 -19.88 -7.77 5.88
C ALA A 326 -20.13 -9.23 6.30
N GLN A 327 -19.95 -9.55 7.60
CA GLN A 327 -20.25 -10.87 8.14
C GLN A 327 -21.73 -11.24 8.01
N LEU A 328 -22.64 -10.30 8.29
CA LEU A 328 -24.09 -10.55 8.15
C LEU A 328 -24.45 -10.90 6.69
N ILE A 329 -23.85 -10.20 5.72
CA ILE A 329 -24.03 -10.50 4.28
C ILE A 329 -23.49 -11.89 3.97
N SER A 330 -22.28 -12.20 4.40
CA SER A 330 -21.62 -13.50 4.17
C SER A 330 -22.40 -14.67 4.77
N GLU A 331 -22.94 -14.54 5.98
CA GLU A 331 -23.76 -15.55 6.66
C GLU A 331 -25.08 -15.83 5.91
N ASN A 332 -25.57 -14.87 5.12
CA ASN A 332 -26.76 -15.01 4.29
C ASN A 332 -26.45 -15.28 2.80
N ALA A 333 -25.22 -15.65 2.46
CA ALA A 333 -24.78 -15.83 1.08
C ALA A 333 -25.68 -16.84 0.29
N GLN A 334 -26.18 -17.91 0.93
CA GLN A 334 -27.11 -18.83 0.29
C GLN A 334 -28.44 -18.18 -0.09
N TRP A 335 -28.96 -17.29 0.78
CA TRP A 335 -30.19 -16.56 0.47
C TRP A 335 -30.02 -15.69 -0.79
N PHE A 336 -28.90 -14.98 -0.92
CA PHE A 336 -28.60 -14.19 -2.10
C PHE A 336 -28.49 -15.04 -3.37
N GLU A 337 -27.80 -16.19 -3.30
CA GLU A 337 -27.70 -17.13 -4.43
C GLU A 337 -29.08 -17.63 -4.87
N ASP A 338 -29.92 -18.07 -3.92
CA ASP A 338 -31.24 -18.65 -4.21
C ASP A 338 -32.19 -17.61 -4.83
N HIS A 339 -32.08 -16.33 -4.45
CA HIS A 339 -32.95 -15.25 -4.92
C HIS A 339 -32.36 -14.49 -6.12
N SER A 340 -31.15 -14.82 -6.56
CA SER A 340 -30.53 -14.18 -7.74
C SER A 340 -31.31 -14.48 -9.02
N THR A 341 -31.16 -13.62 -10.03
CA THR A 341 -31.71 -13.82 -11.38
C THR A 341 -30.96 -14.83 -12.22
N THR A 342 -29.89 -15.42 -11.67
CA THR A 342 -29.08 -16.45 -12.32
C THR A 342 -29.95 -17.68 -12.66
N ASP A 343 -29.81 -18.23 -13.88
CA ASP A 343 -30.49 -19.46 -14.29
C ASP A 343 -30.18 -20.58 -13.27
N PRO A 344 -31.18 -21.33 -12.77
CA PRO A 344 -31.00 -22.36 -11.75
C PRO A 344 -29.88 -23.38 -12.02
N LYS A 345 -29.60 -23.67 -13.29
CA LYS A 345 -28.49 -24.60 -13.65
C LYS A 345 -27.11 -24.07 -13.30
N TYR A 346 -26.96 -22.75 -13.14
CA TYR A 346 -25.70 -22.11 -12.77
C TYR A 346 -25.64 -21.71 -11.31
N LYS A 347 -26.72 -21.90 -10.52
CA LYS A 347 -26.69 -21.63 -9.09
C LYS A 347 -25.91 -22.72 -8.34
N LYS A 348 -25.21 -22.33 -7.30
CA LYS A 348 -24.60 -23.26 -6.34
C LYS A 348 -25.65 -23.87 -5.45
N GLU A 349 -25.52 -25.16 -5.16
CA GLU A 349 -26.36 -25.85 -4.18
C GLU A 349 -26.01 -25.46 -2.76
N GLU A 350 -24.72 -25.18 -2.50
CA GLU A 350 -24.19 -24.72 -1.23
C GLU A 350 -23.20 -23.56 -1.51
N VAL A 351 -23.53 -22.39 -0.98
CA VAL A 351 -22.65 -21.20 -1.02
C VAL A 351 -21.96 -21.06 0.32
N LYS A 352 -20.64 -20.98 0.28
CA LYS A 352 -19.85 -20.51 1.42
C LYS A 352 -19.51 -19.06 1.17
N GLY A 353 -20.04 -18.17 2.00
CA GLY A 353 -19.71 -16.76 1.92
C GLY A 353 -18.22 -16.53 2.15
N VAL A 354 -17.65 -15.57 1.43
CA VAL A 354 -16.27 -15.14 1.65
C VAL A 354 -16.24 -14.30 2.91
N SER A 355 -15.37 -14.62 3.86
CA SER A 355 -15.17 -13.79 5.05
C SER A 355 -14.33 -12.58 4.66
N ALA A 356 -14.97 -11.52 4.17
CA ALA A 356 -14.33 -10.22 4.03
C ALA A 356 -14.21 -9.55 5.40
N LYS A 357 -13.03 -9.02 5.71
CA LYS A 357 -12.79 -8.19 6.89
C LYS A 357 -12.59 -6.76 6.43
N VAL A 358 -13.30 -5.85 7.06
CA VAL A 358 -13.10 -4.42 6.84
C VAL A 358 -12.11 -3.91 7.88
N ILE A 359 -11.13 -3.15 7.44
CA ILE A 359 -10.05 -2.66 8.27
C ILE A 359 -9.88 -1.14 8.16
N THR A 360 -9.35 -0.58 9.23
CA THR A 360 -8.84 0.80 9.28
C THR A 360 -7.33 0.75 9.18
N ALA A 361 -6.75 1.32 8.11
CA ALA A 361 -5.32 1.49 7.99
C ALA A 361 -4.81 2.54 8.97
N ALA A 362 -3.82 2.17 9.77
CA ALA A 362 -3.12 3.09 10.67
C ALA A 362 -1.88 3.70 9.99
N ILE A 363 -1.14 2.91 9.21
CA ILE A 363 -0.02 3.36 8.40
C ILE A 363 0.12 2.52 7.13
N LEU A 364 0.52 3.17 6.06
CA LEU A 364 0.93 2.59 4.79
C LEU A 364 2.38 2.98 4.52
N ALA A 365 3.22 2.05 4.13
CA ALA A 365 4.62 2.27 3.86
C ALA A 365 5.13 1.36 2.73
N GLY A 366 6.27 1.72 2.16
CA GLY A 366 6.82 0.99 1.03
C GLY A 366 5.90 1.09 -0.19
N ASP A 367 5.68 0.00 -0.90
CA ASP A 367 4.86 -0.05 -2.12
C ASP A 367 3.37 0.18 -1.88
N CYS A 368 2.90 0.08 -0.64
CA CYS A 368 1.56 0.53 -0.25
C CYS A 368 1.37 2.05 -0.33
N TYR A 369 2.41 2.82 -0.67
CA TYR A 369 2.40 4.27 -0.82
C TYR A 369 3.28 4.67 -2.02
N PRO A 370 2.83 5.56 -2.92
CA PRO A 370 1.60 6.37 -2.90
C PRO A 370 0.41 5.71 -3.62
N ALA A 371 0.63 4.63 -4.36
CA ALA A 371 -0.44 3.87 -5.00
C ALA A 371 -1.09 2.94 -3.96
N THR A 372 -1.97 3.50 -3.14
CA THR A 372 -2.56 2.78 -2.01
C THR A 372 -3.52 1.69 -2.47
N PRO A 373 -3.40 0.45 -1.96
CA PRO A 373 -4.39 -0.57 -2.21
C PRO A 373 -5.72 -0.21 -1.52
N ILE A 374 -6.84 -0.50 -2.16
CA ILE A 374 -8.17 -0.41 -1.55
C ILE A 374 -8.56 -1.71 -0.86
N GLY A 375 -7.86 -2.78 -1.17
CA GLY A 375 -7.98 -4.09 -0.55
C GLY A 375 -6.73 -4.92 -0.78
N ILE A 376 -6.54 -5.96 0.04
CA ILE A 376 -5.47 -6.93 -0.13
C ILE A 376 -6.01 -8.35 0.03
N ASN A 377 -5.37 -9.30 -0.66
CA ASN A 377 -5.67 -10.73 -0.53
C ASN A 377 -4.34 -11.51 -0.53
N LEU A 378 -3.85 -11.83 0.64
CA LEU A 378 -2.56 -12.46 0.87
C LEU A 378 -2.68 -13.78 1.64
N PRO A 379 -1.67 -14.67 1.57
CA PRO A 379 -0.41 -14.57 0.81
C PRO A 379 -0.58 -14.88 -0.67
N ASN A 380 0.42 -14.54 -1.50
CA ASN A 380 0.41 -14.80 -2.95
C ASN A 380 0.75 -16.26 -3.31
N ALA A 381 1.24 -17.06 -2.37
CA ALA A 381 1.57 -18.48 -2.58
C ALA A 381 0.32 -19.35 -2.77
N ASN A 382 0.05 -19.80 -3.99
CA ASN A 382 -1.15 -20.58 -4.34
C ASN A 382 -1.35 -21.84 -3.51
N TRP A 383 -0.28 -22.56 -3.15
CA TRP A 383 -0.39 -23.77 -2.34
C TRP A 383 -0.81 -23.44 -0.89
N ILE A 384 -0.32 -22.33 -0.31
CA ILE A 384 -0.73 -21.87 1.02
C ILE A 384 -2.21 -21.47 0.99
N ARG A 385 -2.64 -20.71 -0.03
CA ARG A 385 -4.06 -20.36 -0.21
C ARG A 385 -4.96 -21.58 -0.27
N LYS A 386 -4.52 -22.61 -0.99
CA LYS A 386 -5.28 -23.85 -1.15
C LYS A 386 -5.41 -24.64 0.15
N GLU A 387 -4.35 -24.75 0.93
CA GLU A 387 -4.28 -25.61 2.11
C GLU A 387 -4.67 -24.91 3.41
N TYR A 388 -4.32 -23.64 3.54
CA TYR A 388 -4.50 -22.85 4.77
C TYR A 388 -5.45 -21.66 4.61
N GLY A 389 -5.79 -21.29 3.38
CA GLY A 389 -6.63 -20.14 3.08
C GLY A 389 -5.83 -18.84 2.84
N SER A 390 -6.55 -17.74 2.81
CA SER A 390 -6.00 -16.37 2.66
C SER A 390 -6.76 -15.41 3.55
N LYS A 391 -6.14 -14.26 3.85
CA LYS A 391 -6.84 -13.10 4.41
C LYS A 391 -7.18 -12.14 3.27
N SER A 392 -8.47 -11.86 3.11
CA SER A 392 -8.98 -10.79 2.25
C SER A 392 -9.51 -9.67 3.13
N VAL A 393 -9.08 -8.44 2.88
CA VAL A 393 -9.49 -7.26 3.63
C VAL A 393 -9.75 -6.09 2.71
N THR A 394 -10.76 -5.28 3.05
CA THR A 394 -11.07 -3.99 2.42
C THR A 394 -10.64 -2.85 3.35
N ILE A 395 -10.06 -1.79 2.80
CA ILE A 395 -9.50 -0.67 3.56
C ILE A 395 -10.47 0.50 3.52
N ASP A 396 -11.37 0.58 4.49
CA ASP A 396 -12.50 1.49 4.50
C ASP A 396 -12.09 2.97 4.61
N ASN A 397 -11.20 3.30 5.54
CA ASN A 397 -10.83 4.69 5.80
C ASN A 397 -10.07 5.36 4.64
N LEU A 398 -9.46 4.60 3.75
CA LEU A 398 -8.88 5.13 2.52
C LEU A 398 -9.96 5.48 1.51
N MET A 399 -10.93 4.60 1.31
CA MET A 399 -12.08 4.87 0.45
C MET A 399 -12.86 6.09 0.92
N HIS A 400 -13.09 6.17 2.24
CA HIS A 400 -13.70 7.34 2.87
C HIS A 400 -12.91 8.63 2.59
N ALA A 401 -11.59 8.60 2.71
CA ALA A 401 -10.74 9.77 2.44
C ALA A 401 -10.83 10.22 0.97
N TYR A 402 -10.84 9.31 0.01
CA TYR A 402 -11.04 9.64 -1.41
C TYR A 402 -12.41 10.27 -1.64
N ASN A 403 -13.46 9.72 -1.07
CA ASN A 403 -14.82 10.23 -1.22
C ASN A 403 -14.97 11.63 -0.61
N GLU A 404 -14.39 11.86 0.58
CA GLU A 404 -14.41 13.18 1.23
C GLU A 404 -13.58 14.23 0.46
N ALA A 405 -12.42 13.84 -0.06
CA ALA A 405 -11.58 14.72 -0.86
C ALA A 405 -12.22 15.11 -2.21
N ALA A 406 -13.06 14.24 -2.76
CA ALA A 406 -13.76 14.48 -4.01
C ALA A 406 -14.97 15.41 -3.87
N LYS A 407 -15.48 15.67 -2.65
CA LYS A 407 -16.63 16.56 -2.45
C LYS A 407 -16.34 17.97 -2.93
N GLY A 408 -17.25 18.50 -3.76
CA GLY A 408 -17.14 19.85 -4.31
C GLY A 408 -16.09 20.04 -5.40
N ASN A 409 -15.54 18.97 -5.97
CA ASN A 409 -14.61 19.03 -7.10
C ASN A 409 -15.29 19.20 -8.47
N GLY A 410 -16.64 19.23 -8.50
CA GLY A 410 -17.43 19.36 -9.71
C GLY A 410 -17.84 18.05 -10.37
N PHE A 411 -17.36 16.89 -9.87
CA PHE A 411 -17.67 15.59 -10.45
C PHE A 411 -19.16 15.27 -10.40
N ASN A 412 -19.79 15.50 -9.25
CA ASN A 412 -21.21 15.21 -9.07
C ASN A 412 -22.09 16.14 -9.95
N GLU A 413 -21.67 17.39 -10.10
CA GLU A 413 -22.34 18.38 -10.96
C GLU A 413 -22.24 18.02 -12.44
N GLU A 414 -21.13 17.45 -12.89
CA GLU A 414 -20.90 17.07 -14.28
C GLU A 414 -21.57 15.75 -14.65
N PHE A 415 -21.50 14.73 -13.77
CA PHE A 415 -21.89 13.37 -14.12
C PHE A 415 -23.23 12.90 -13.56
N MET A 416 -23.81 13.59 -12.57
CA MET A 416 -25.16 13.25 -12.08
C MET A 416 -26.23 14.03 -12.84
N ILE A 417 -27.31 13.31 -13.18
CA ILE A 417 -28.30 13.80 -14.10
C ILE A 417 -29.04 15.09 -13.66
N ASP A 418 -29.27 15.24 -12.34
CA ASP A 418 -29.96 16.40 -11.78
C ASP A 418 -29.70 16.59 -10.27
N ASP A 419 -30.26 17.68 -9.71
CA ASP A 419 -30.12 18.03 -8.29
C ASP A 419 -30.81 17.03 -7.35
N GLU A 420 -31.87 16.36 -7.78
CA GLU A 420 -32.58 15.36 -6.97
C GLU A 420 -31.69 14.14 -6.75
N ILE A 421 -31.08 13.65 -7.80
CA ILE A 421 -30.11 12.52 -7.69
C ILE A 421 -28.90 12.91 -6.89
N ARG A 422 -28.39 14.15 -7.04
CA ARG A 422 -27.29 14.66 -6.19
C ARG A 422 -27.65 14.65 -4.70
N ALA A 423 -28.84 15.11 -4.35
CA ALA A 423 -29.30 15.14 -2.98
C ALA A 423 -29.48 13.72 -2.39
N ILE A 424 -29.96 12.76 -3.17
CA ILE A 424 -30.05 11.34 -2.79
C ILE A 424 -28.66 10.78 -2.56
N TYR A 425 -27.71 11.05 -3.46
CA TYR A 425 -26.32 10.60 -3.32
C TYR A 425 -25.63 11.19 -2.10
N GLU A 426 -25.82 12.48 -1.82
CA GLU A 426 -25.27 13.11 -0.60
C GLU A 426 -25.78 12.43 0.68
N GLN A 427 -27.03 11.98 0.67
CA GLN A 427 -27.64 11.35 1.83
C GLN A 427 -27.29 9.88 1.98
N TYR A 428 -27.22 9.12 0.91
CA TYR A 428 -27.15 7.66 0.93
C TYR A 428 -25.93 7.09 0.21
N GLY A 429 -25.20 7.87 -0.58
CA GLY A 429 -24.14 7.39 -1.45
C GLY A 429 -23.04 6.61 -0.70
N ALA A 430 -22.64 7.08 0.47
CA ALA A 430 -21.62 6.40 1.27
C ALA A 430 -22.08 4.99 1.70
N ILE A 431 -23.26 4.86 2.32
CA ILE A 431 -23.76 3.55 2.75
C ILE A 431 -24.10 2.64 1.57
N CYS A 432 -24.56 3.18 0.46
CA CYS A 432 -24.80 2.39 -0.76
C CYS A 432 -23.48 1.89 -1.34
N GLY A 433 -22.43 2.70 -1.37
CA GLY A 433 -21.09 2.29 -1.79
C GLY A 433 -20.52 1.17 -0.92
N ASP A 434 -20.62 1.31 0.39
CA ASP A 434 -20.19 0.28 1.35
C ASP A 434 -20.94 -1.05 1.13
N LEU A 435 -22.28 -0.99 1.03
CA LEU A 435 -23.10 -2.18 0.80
C LEU A 435 -22.81 -2.84 -0.55
N HIS A 436 -22.60 -2.02 -1.60
CA HIS A 436 -22.22 -2.53 -2.91
C HIS A 436 -20.88 -3.29 -2.85
N THR A 437 -19.86 -2.71 -2.21
CA THR A 437 -18.56 -3.35 -2.01
C THR A 437 -18.71 -4.65 -1.22
N ASP A 438 -19.43 -4.63 -0.09
CA ASP A 438 -19.64 -5.80 0.73
C ASP A 438 -20.39 -6.92 -0.05
N LEU A 439 -21.38 -6.58 -0.86
CA LEU A 439 -22.12 -7.53 -1.70
C LEU A 439 -21.27 -8.07 -2.86
N HIS A 440 -20.46 -7.23 -3.49
CA HIS A 440 -19.52 -7.61 -4.54
C HIS A 440 -18.52 -8.67 -4.01
N GLU A 441 -17.87 -8.38 -2.89
CA GLU A 441 -16.83 -9.23 -2.32
C GLU A 441 -17.40 -10.48 -1.65
N CYS A 442 -18.42 -10.34 -0.78
CA CYS A 442 -18.88 -11.44 0.06
C CYS A 442 -19.74 -12.45 -0.69
N VAL A 443 -20.55 -11.99 -1.64
CA VAL A 443 -21.50 -12.84 -2.36
C VAL A 443 -21.33 -12.79 -3.87
N GLY A 444 -20.93 -11.67 -4.46
CA GLY A 444 -20.71 -11.51 -5.89
C GLY A 444 -19.71 -12.55 -6.40
N HIS A 445 -18.47 -12.49 -5.97
CA HIS A 445 -17.44 -13.48 -6.31
C HIS A 445 -17.76 -14.89 -5.79
N GLY A 446 -18.52 -15.00 -4.71
CA GLY A 446 -18.96 -16.28 -4.12
C GLY A 446 -20.04 -17.00 -4.90
N SER A 447 -20.85 -16.30 -5.73
CA SER A 447 -22.04 -16.81 -6.40
C SER A 447 -21.75 -17.63 -7.66
N GLY A 448 -22.74 -18.40 -8.10
CA GLY A 448 -22.73 -19.14 -9.36
C GLY A 448 -21.73 -20.31 -9.41
N LYS A 449 -21.95 -21.21 -10.35
CA LYS A 449 -21.06 -22.33 -10.64
C LYS A 449 -20.76 -22.43 -12.14
N LEU A 450 -19.54 -22.89 -12.46
CA LEU A 450 -19.18 -23.23 -13.83
C LEU A 450 -19.85 -24.55 -14.26
N MET A 451 -20.15 -24.66 -15.56
CA MET A 451 -20.64 -25.90 -16.13
C MET A 451 -19.56 -27.00 -16.05
N PRO A 452 -19.98 -28.28 -15.95
CA PRO A 452 -19.03 -29.39 -15.96
C PRO A 452 -18.09 -29.31 -17.16
N GLY A 453 -16.78 -29.42 -16.93
CA GLY A 453 -15.75 -29.39 -17.95
C GLY A 453 -15.33 -27.95 -18.39
N VAL A 454 -15.93 -26.91 -17.83
CA VAL A 454 -15.49 -25.52 -18.05
C VAL A 454 -14.56 -25.09 -16.93
N THR A 455 -13.43 -24.48 -17.27
CA THR A 455 -12.48 -23.91 -16.30
C THR A 455 -12.59 -22.38 -16.24
N LYS A 456 -12.07 -21.77 -15.18
CA LYS A 456 -12.01 -20.30 -15.06
C LYS A 456 -11.28 -19.63 -16.23
N ASP A 457 -10.29 -20.34 -16.81
CA ASP A 457 -9.46 -19.82 -17.90
C ASP A 457 -10.11 -19.94 -19.29
N ALA A 458 -11.35 -20.41 -19.36
CA ALA A 458 -12.05 -20.57 -20.66
C ALA A 458 -12.23 -19.24 -21.42
N LEU A 459 -12.27 -18.13 -20.70
CA LEU A 459 -12.38 -16.78 -21.26
C LEU A 459 -11.03 -16.09 -21.47
N LYS A 460 -9.92 -16.80 -21.19
CA LYS A 460 -8.53 -16.31 -21.37
C LYS A 460 -8.34 -14.91 -20.75
N GLU A 461 -7.77 -13.97 -21.51
CA GLU A 461 -7.52 -12.59 -21.11
C GLU A 461 -8.78 -11.80 -20.67
N HIS A 462 -9.96 -12.25 -21.04
CA HIS A 462 -11.21 -11.60 -20.66
C HIS A 462 -11.79 -12.11 -19.33
N ALA A 463 -11.23 -13.18 -18.77
CA ALA A 463 -11.78 -13.86 -17.59
C ALA A 463 -11.93 -12.94 -16.38
N SER A 464 -10.91 -12.16 -16.06
CA SER A 464 -10.94 -11.23 -14.92
C SER A 464 -11.98 -10.14 -15.12
N THR A 465 -11.96 -9.44 -16.26
CA THR A 465 -12.91 -8.35 -16.55
C THR A 465 -14.38 -8.81 -16.48
N ILE A 466 -14.67 -10.01 -16.99
CA ILE A 466 -16.04 -10.54 -16.96
C ILE A 466 -16.42 -10.98 -15.53
N GLU A 467 -15.48 -11.52 -14.74
CA GLU A 467 -15.75 -11.90 -13.36
C GLU A 467 -16.05 -10.66 -12.49
N GLU A 468 -15.28 -9.58 -12.64
CA GLU A 468 -15.51 -8.33 -11.92
C GLU A 468 -16.88 -7.72 -12.30
N ALA A 469 -17.19 -7.65 -13.59
CA ALA A 469 -18.49 -7.17 -14.05
C ALA A 469 -19.64 -8.04 -13.54
N ARG A 470 -19.44 -9.36 -13.41
CA ARG A 470 -20.44 -10.28 -12.88
C ARG A 470 -20.67 -10.04 -11.37
N ALA A 471 -19.60 -9.87 -10.61
CA ALA A 471 -19.67 -9.58 -9.19
C ALA A 471 -20.33 -8.22 -8.92
N ASP A 472 -20.00 -7.19 -9.71
CA ASP A 472 -20.64 -5.88 -9.66
C ASP A 472 -22.13 -5.95 -9.95
N LEU A 473 -22.55 -6.62 -11.05
CA LEU A 473 -23.96 -6.78 -11.38
C LEU A 473 -24.72 -7.53 -10.28
N PHE A 474 -24.08 -8.48 -9.61
CA PHE A 474 -24.68 -9.20 -8.48
C PHE A 474 -24.91 -8.27 -7.30
N GLY A 475 -23.91 -7.45 -6.95
CA GLY A 475 -24.01 -6.43 -5.91
C GLY A 475 -25.08 -5.37 -6.20
N LEU A 476 -25.15 -4.90 -7.45
CA LEU A 476 -26.15 -3.90 -7.88
C LEU A 476 -27.58 -4.43 -7.90
N TYR A 477 -27.78 -5.75 -8.08
CA TYR A 477 -29.10 -6.36 -8.10
C TYR A 477 -29.77 -6.36 -6.72
N TYR A 478 -29.00 -6.46 -5.65
CA TYR A 478 -29.47 -6.49 -4.26
C TYR A 478 -29.33 -5.15 -3.54
#